data_222a8ae1c4a596955a72ede83fa09ac1
#
_entry.id   222a8ae1c4a596955a72ede83fa09ac1
#
_cell.length_a   1.000
_cell.length_b   1.000
_cell.length_c   1.000
_cell.angle_alpha   90.00
_cell.angle_beta   90.00
_cell.angle_gamma   90.00
#
_symmetry.space_group_name_H-M   'P 1'
#
loop_
_entity.id
_entity.type
_entity.pdbx_description
1 polymer ?
#
loop_
_entity_poly.entity_id
_entity_poly.type
_entity_poly.pdbx_seq_one_letter_code
_entity_poly.pdbx_strand_id
1 'polypeptide(L)'
;MRSLILFFSHFPPEIDTFFLAMVPVAEIRLSLPVAIFRYHLPAWEAIVWSVAGNMIPTTLILLFGERFHRWVEKRSGFFFGKAWARHLASIQKSFAKYEKYGLIGLFLFIAISLPGTGSYTAAIAAFLLGIPVNKSWPYVLAGVVASAMVITSVTVGLDKLF
;
A
#
# COMPACT_ATOMS: atom_id res chain seq x y z
N MET A 1 0.72 2.94 -18.04
CA MET A 1 1.22 3.97 -17.14
C MET A 1 1.03 5.40 -17.68
N ARG A 2 1.49 5.72 -18.90
CA ARG A 2 1.29 7.07 -19.52
C ARG A 2 -0.19 7.52 -19.54
N SER A 3 -1.11 6.63 -19.88
CA SER A 3 -2.55 6.93 -19.96
C SER A 3 -3.19 7.23 -18.61
N LEU A 4 -2.75 6.58 -17.53
CA LEU A 4 -3.19 6.88 -16.15
C LEU A 4 -2.72 8.27 -15.72
N ILE A 5 -1.47 8.60 -15.98
CA ILE A 5 -0.90 9.91 -15.62
C ILE A 5 -1.59 11.04 -16.43
N LEU A 6 -1.97 10.79 -17.69
CA LEU A 6 -2.68 11.75 -18.53
C LEU A 6 -4.15 11.94 -18.12
N PHE A 7 -4.80 10.91 -17.59
CA PHE A 7 -6.18 11.00 -17.10
C PHE A 7 -6.30 11.91 -15.88
N PHE A 8 -5.29 11.90 -15.01
CA PHE A 8 -5.27 12.69 -13.78
C PHE A 8 -4.70 14.12 -13.96
N SER A 9 -4.05 14.44 -15.10
CA SER A 9 -3.41 15.75 -15.34
C SER A 9 -4.36 16.96 -15.39
N HIS A 10 -5.67 16.76 -15.17
CA HIS A 10 -6.68 17.81 -15.11
C HIS A 10 -6.99 18.26 -13.65
N PHE A 11 -6.42 17.56 -12.66
CA PHE A 11 -6.63 17.86 -11.24
C PHE A 11 -5.44 18.62 -10.65
N PRO A 12 -5.62 19.34 -9.54
CA PRO A 12 -4.50 19.87 -8.77
C PRO A 12 -3.49 18.76 -8.42
N PRO A 13 -2.17 19.07 -8.41
CA PRO A 13 -1.11 18.09 -8.16
C PRO A 13 -1.29 17.24 -6.89
N GLU A 14 -1.88 17.83 -5.85
CA GLU A 14 -2.16 17.20 -4.58
C GLU A 14 -3.20 16.09 -4.72
N ILE A 15 -4.29 16.41 -5.43
CA ILE A 15 -5.41 15.48 -5.67
C ILE A 15 -4.95 14.34 -6.57
N ASP A 16 -4.15 14.64 -7.59
CA ASP A 16 -3.59 13.62 -8.47
C ASP A 16 -2.66 12.66 -7.71
N THR A 17 -1.78 13.21 -6.86
CA THR A 17 -0.92 12.43 -5.97
C THR A 17 -1.72 11.49 -5.06
N PHE A 18 -2.81 12.00 -4.48
CA PHE A 18 -3.72 11.24 -3.63
C PHE A 18 -4.36 10.06 -4.37
N PHE A 19 -4.96 10.30 -5.55
CA PHE A 19 -5.57 9.24 -6.34
C PHE A 19 -4.55 8.23 -6.88
N LEU A 20 -3.37 8.72 -7.27
CA LEU A 20 -2.29 7.84 -7.73
C LEU A 20 -1.84 6.88 -6.63
N ALA A 21 -1.79 7.37 -5.38
CA ALA A 21 -1.46 6.54 -4.22
C ALA A 21 -2.53 5.49 -3.88
N MET A 22 -3.79 5.70 -4.30
CA MET A 22 -4.87 4.73 -4.13
C MET A 22 -4.77 3.54 -5.10
N VAL A 23 -4.01 3.65 -6.18
CA VAL A 23 -3.89 2.57 -7.17
C VAL A 23 -3.02 1.45 -6.60
N PRO A 24 -3.51 0.18 -6.52
CA PRO A 24 -2.80 -0.91 -5.86
C PRO A 24 -1.41 -1.24 -6.43
N VAL A 25 -1.16 -0.93 -7.71
CA VAL A 25 0.14 -1.17 -8.35
C VAL A 25 1.10 0.00 -8.14
N ALA A 26 0.57 1.21 -8.02
CA ALA A 26 1.34 2.44 -7.87
C ALA A 26 1.73 2.68 -6.41
N GLU A 27 0.75 2.65 -5.51
CA GLU A 27 0.93 2.96 -4.08
C GLU A 27 1.78 4.24 -3.86
N ILE A 28 2.37 4.37 -2.68
CA ILE A 28 3.29 5.47 -2.36
C ILE A 28 4.60 5.42 -3.17
N ARG A 29 4.95 4.27 -3.73
CA ARG A 29 6.21 4.07 -4.49
C ARG A 29 6.24 4.83 -5.80
N LEU A 30 5.08 5.00 -6.44
CA LEU A 30 4.97 5.76 -7.68
C LEU A 30 4.46 7.17 -7.39
N SER A 31 3.50 7.33 -6.46
CA SER A 31 2.91 8.64 -6.17
C SER A 31 3.94 9.64 -5.66
N LEU A 32 4.87 9.24 -4.76
CA LEU A 32 5.90 10.11 -4.21
C LEU A 32 6.90 10.61 -5.26
N PRO A 33 7.55 9.76 -6.08
CA PRO A 33 8.43 10.25 -7.15
C PRO A 33 7.70 11.14 -8.16
N VAL A 34 6.45 10.80 -8.53
CA VAL A 34 5.66 11.62 -9.45
C VAL A 34 5.34 12.98 -8.83
N ALA A 35 4.94 13.01 -7.56
CA ALA A 35 4.65 14.24 -6.84
C ALA A 35 5.86 15.18 -6.77
N ILE A 36 7.05 14.64 -6.52
CA ILE A 36 8.28 15.43 -6.34
C ILE A 36 8.87 15.82 -7.70
N PHE A 37 9.11 14.86 -8.63
CA PHE A 37 9.80 15.14 -9.89
C PHE A 37 8.90 15.79 -10.96
N ARG A 38 7.61 15.44 -11.00
CA ARG A 38 6.72 15.92 -12.05
C ARG A 38 5.89 17.13 -11.63
N TYR A 39 5.40 17.12 -10.39
CA TYR A 39 4.54 18.18 -9.87
C TYR A 39 5.29 19.20 -9.01
N HIS A 40 6.56 18.94 -8.70
CA HIS A 40 7.41 19.79 -7.87
C HIS A 40 6.77 20.13 -6.53
N LEU A 41 5.97 19.19 -5.97
CA LEU A 41 5.39 19.36 -4.66
C LEU A 41 6.49 19.32 -3.59
N PRO A 42 6.37 20.13 -2.55
CA PRO A 42 7.23 20.01 -1.37
C PRO A 42 7.17 18.60 -0.81
N ALA A 43 8.30 18.06 -0.37
CA ALA A 43 8.41 16.68 0.10
C ALA A 43 7.37 16.32 1.18
N TRP A 44 7.08 17.25 2.10
CA TRP A 44 6.09 17.02 3.16
C TRP A 44 4.66 16.92 2.62
N GLU A 45 4.28 17.74 1.63
CA GLU A 45 2.97 17.66 0.97
C GLU A 45 2.83 16.35 0.20
N ALA A 46 3.85 15.99 -0.58
CA ALA A 46 3.89 14.72 -1.29
C ALA A 46 3.68 13.53 -0.35
N ILE A 47 4.33 13.53 0.84
CA ILE A 47 4.14 12.50 1.86
C ILE A 47 2.70 12.50 2.37
N VAL A 48 2.16 13.64 2.78
CA VAL A 48 0.80 13.73 3.36
C VAL A 48 -0.25 13.21 2.39
N TRP A 49 -0.24 13.69 1.14
CA TRP A 49 -1.22 13.27 0.13
C TRP A 49 -1.07 11.82 -0.30
N SER A 50 0.16 11.33 -0.45
CA SER A 50 0.41 9.93 -0.78
C SER A 50 -0.01 8.98 0.34
N VAL A 51 0.32 9.31 1.60
CA VAL A 51 -0.07 8.51 2.77
C VAL A 51 -1.60 8.51 2.91
N ALA A 52 -2.25 9.67 2.82
CA ALA A 52 -3.71 9.78 2.90
C ALA A 52 -4.40 8.94 1.82
N GLY A 53 -3.97 9.06 0.57
CA GLY A 53 -4.51 8.29 -0.55
C GLY A 53 -4.33 6.78 -0.36
N ASN A 54 -3.13 6.35 0.04
CA ASN A 54 -2.82 4.94 0.25
C ASN A 54 -3.59 4.31 1.42
N MET A 55 -3.84 5.08 2.48
CA MET A 55 -4.53 4.59 3.68
C MET A 55 -6.02 4.34 3.47
N ILE A 56 -6.68 4.97 2.50
CA ILE A 56 -8.12 4.73 2.25
C ILE A 56 -8.38 3.28 1.84
N PRO A 57 -7.85 2.77 0.71
CA PRO A 57 -8.10 1.39 0.31
C PRO A 57 -7.48 0.39 1.28
N THR A 58 -6.34 0.71 1.89
CA THR A 58 -5.73 -0.13 2.95
C THR A 58 -6.68 -0.32 4.13
N THR A 59 -7.30 0.76 4.61
CA THR A 59 -8.29 0.71 5.70
C THR A 59 -9.53 -0.08 5.28
N LEU A 60 -10.02 0.10 4.05
CA LEU A 60 -11.13 -0.69 3.52
C LEU A 60 -10.81 -2.18 3.48
N ILE A 61 -9.59 -2.56 3.09
CA ILE A 61 -9.14 -3.96 3.11
C ILE A 61 -9.12 -4.49 4.55
N LEU A 62 -8.60 -3.73 5.51
CA LEU A 62 -8.58 -4.13 6.91
C LEU A 62 -10.00 -4.33 7.48
N LEU A 63 -10.94 -3.44 7.15
CA LEU A 63 -12.31 -3.49 7.67
C LEU A 63 -13.17 -4.57 7.01
N PHE A 64 -13.05 -4.74 5.71
CA PHE A 64 -13.93 -5.60 4.90
C PHE A 64 -13.26 -6.84 4.36
N GLY A 65 -11.95 -6.99 4.48
CA GLY A 65 -11.19 -8.08 3.87
C GLY A 65 -11.66 -9.46 4.31
N GLU A 66 -11.96 -9.64 5.59
CA GLU A 66 -12.49 -10.91 6.12
C GLU A 66 -13.91 -11.22 5.59
N ARG A 67 -14.76 -10.21 5.46
CA ARG A 67 -16.11 -10.39 4.86
C ARG A 67 -16.03 -10.73 3.39
N PHE A 68 -15.14 -10.05 2.67
CA PHE A 68 -14.90 -10.29 1.25
C PHE A 68 -14.33 -11.69 1.03
N HIS A 69 -13.36 -12.12 1.83
CA HIS A 69 -12.79 -13.47 1.78
C HIS A 69 -13.85 -14.54 1.96
N ARG A 70 -14.68 -14.45 3.00
CA ARG A 70 -15.81 -15.37 3.24
C ARG A 70 -16.85 -15.35 2.12
N TRP A 71 -17.09 -14.20 1.49
CA TRP A 71 -17.99 -14.08 0.36
C TRP A 71 -17.44 -14.76 -0.89
N VAL A 72 -16.14 -14.56 -1.18
CA VAL A 72 -15.45 -15.23 -2.29
C VAL A 72 -15.46 -16.74 -2.10
N GLU A 73 -15.15 -17.25 -0.91
CA GLU A 73 -15.19 -18.70 -0.63
C GLU A 73 -16.58 -19.32 -0.86
N LYS A 74 -17.65 -18.59 -0.50
CA LYS A 74 -19.04 -19.09 -0.65
C LYS A 74 -19.58 -19.03 -2.08
N ARG A 75 -19.11 -18.10 -2.90
CA ARG A 75 -19.71 -17.81 -4.23
C ARG A 75 -18.80 -18.08 -5.42
N SER A 76 -17.50 -18.21 -5.23
CA SER A 76 -16.58 -18.42 -6.33
C SER A 76 -16.66 -19.86 -6.83
N GLY A 77 -17.05 -20.02 -8.08
CA GLY A 77 -16.82 -21.27 -8.81
C GLY A 77 -15.33 -21.62 -8.79
N PHE A 78 -15.04 -22.90 -8.95
CA PHE A 78 -13.71 -23.53 -8.79
C PHE A 78 -12.50 -22.76 -9.35
N PHE A 79 -12.68 -21.95 -10.38
CA PHE A 79 -11.58 -21.23 -11.04
C PHE A 79 -11.15 -19.95 -10.28
N PHE A 80 -12.11 -19.13 -9.85
CA PHE A 80 -11.85 -17.87 -9.12
C PHE A 80 -11.32 -18.15 -7.70
N GLY A 81 -11.89 -19.15 -7.03
CA GLY A 81 -11.46 -19.57 -5.70
C GLY A 81 -10.02 -20.08 -5.69
N LYS A 82 -9.60 -20.80 -6.73
CA LYS A 82 -8.23 -21.34 -6.86
C LYS A 82 -7.18 -20.25 -7.13
N ALA A 83 -7.54 -19.22 -7.92
CA ALA A 83 -6.66 -18.05 -8.15
C ALA A 83 -6.53 -17.20 -6.89
N TRP A 84 -7.65 -16.97 -6.18
CA TRP A 84 -7.69 -16.25 -4.91
C TRP A 84 -6.87 -16.97 -3.83
N ALA A 85 -7.06 -18.28 -3.64
CA ALA A 85 -6.29 -19.08 -2.69
C ALA A 85 -4.78 -19.05 -2.97
N ARG A 86 -4.37 -19.10 -4.24
CA ARG A 86 -2.96 -18.95 -4.62
C ARG A 86 -2.40 -17.56 -4.29
N HIS A 87 -3.19 -16.53 -4.51
CA HIS A 87 -2.80 -15.16 -4.16
C HIS A 87 -2.61 -15.00 -2.65
N LEU A 88 -3.55 -15.50 -1.85
CA LEU A 88 -3.46 -15.51 -0.39
C LEU A 88 -2.26 -16.32 0.13
N ALA A 89 -2.00 -17.50 -0.44
CA ALA A 89 -0.83 -18.32 -0.09
C ALA A 89 0.49 -17.59 -0.40
N SER A 90 0.55 -16.83 -1.51
CA SER A 90 1.71 -16.01 -1.85
C SER A 90 1.93 -14.89 -0.82
N ILE A 91 0.87 -14.22 -0.39
CA ILE A 91 0.92 -13.18 0.65
C ILE A 91 1.41 -13.77 1.98
N GLN A 92 0.82 -14.90 2.39
CA GLN A 92 1.19 -15.60 3.61
C GLN A 92 2.66 -16.02 3.61
N LYS A 93 3.15 -16.55 2.48
CA LYS A 93 4.56 -16.90 2.29
C LYS A 93 5.48 -15.68 2.38
N SER A 94 5.08 -14.56 1.80
CA SER A 94 5.86 -13.31 1.85
C SER A 94 5.91 -12.75 3.26
N PHE A 95 4.81 -12.86 4.03
CA PHE A 95 4.72 -12.38 5.40
C PHE A 95 5.35 -13.33 6.42
N ALA A 96 5.50 -14.62 6.13
CA ALA A 96 5.96 -15.65 7.07
C ALA A 96 7.29 -15.30 7.79
N LYS A 97 8.17 -14.55 7.14
CA LYS A 97 9.43 -14.08 7.74
C LYS A 97 9.21 -13.08 8.89
N TYR A 98 8.09 -12.37 8.85
CA TYR A 98 7.73 -11.28 9.79
C TYR A 98 6.68 -11.71 10.82
N GLU A 99 6.00 -12.85 10.59
CA GLU A 99 4.91 -13.38 11.41
C GLU A 99 5.32 -13.53 12.88
N LYS A 100 6.54 -14.02 13.15
CA LYS A 100 7.08 -14.16 14.49
C LYS A 100 7.18 -12.85 15.30
N TYR A 101 7.16 -11.71 14.60
CA TYR A 101 7.19 -10.39 15.23
C TYR A 101 5.79 -9.78 15.42
N GLY A 102 4.72 -10.50 15.01
CA GLY A 102 3.33 -10.06 15.20
C GLY A 102 3.06 -8.68 14.58
N LEU A 103 2.57 -7.74 15.40
CA LEU A 103 2.25 -6.38 14.94
C LEU A 103 3.48 -5.59 14.45
N ILE A 104 4.65 -5.78 15.07
CA ILE A 104 5.91 -5.18 14.60
C ILE A 104 6.28 -5.74 13.24
N GLY A 105 5.94 -7.01 12.99
CA GLY A 105 6.11 -7.63 11.68
C GLY A 105 5.33 -6.93 10.57
N LEU A 106 4.10 -6.48 10.82
CA LEU A 106 3.32 -5.67 9.88
C LEU A 106 4.02 -4.35 9.55
N PHE A 107 4.49 -3.65 10.57
CA PHE A 107 5.25 -2.42 10.39
C PHE A 107 6.51 -2.64 9.53
N LEU A 108 7.35 -3.60 9.90
CA LEU A 108 8.60 -3.91 9.18
C LEU A 108 8.34 -4.34 7.74
N PHE A 109 7.29 -5.14 7.52
CA PHE A 109 6.91 -5.63 6.21
C PHE A 109 6.56 -4.49 5.23
N ILE A 110 5.94 -3.42 5.73
CA ILE A 110 5.61 -2.24 4.95
C ILE A 110 6.82 -1.31 4.82
N ALA A 111 7.53 -1.05 5.93
CA ALA A 111 8.62 -0.11 6.01
C ALA A 111 9.80 -0.46 5.08
N ILE A 112 10.09 -1.77 4.91
CA ILE A 112 11.19 -2.24 4.04
C ILE A 112 10.90 -2.01 2.56
N SER A 113 9.63 -1.77 2.19
CA SER A 113 9.23 -1.32 0.84
C SER A 113 9.75 -2.18 -0.33
N LEU A 114 9.88 -3.49 -0.16
CA LEU A 114 10.25 -4.42 -1.25
C LEU A 114 9.08 -4.65 -2.22
N PRO A 115 9.34 -5.03 -3.47
CA PRO A 115 8.29 -5.43 -4.41
C PRO A 115 7.42 -6.55 -3.82
N GLY A 116 6.10 -6.33 -3.76
CA GLY A 116 5.15 -7.27 -3.16
C GLY A 116 4.95 -7.14 -1.64
N THR A 117 5.62 -6.19 -0.97
CA THR A 117 5.43 -5.87 0.46
C THR A 117 4.77 -4.51 0.64
N GLY A 118 3.60 -4.31 0.06
CA GLY A 118 2.86 -3.03 0.18
C GLY A 118 1.87 -3.04 1.34
N SER A 119 1.25 -1.89 1.58
CA SER A 119 0.23 -1.70 2.61
C SER A 119 -0.99 -2.59 2.38
N TYR A 120 -1.39 -2.81 1.13
CA TYR A 120 -2.50 -3.71 0.76
C TYR A 120 -2.18 -5.17 1.13
N THR A 121 -0.97 -5.62 0.81
CA THR A 121 -0.50 -6.97 1.14
C THR A 121 -0.44 -7.17 2.66
N ALA A 122 0.04 -6.17 3.40
CA ALA A 122 0.06 -6.19 4.85
C ALA A 122 -1.34 -6.20 5.46
N ALA A 123 -2.28 -5.43 4.90
CA ALA A 123 -3.67 -5.43 5.34
C ALA A 123 -4.33 -6.82 5.13
N ILE A 124 -4.06 -7.47 3.98
CA ILE A 124 -4.51 -8.83 3.71
C ILE A 124 -3.85 -9.82 4.70
N ALA A 125 -2.55 -9.71 4.95
CA ALA A 125 -1.86 -10.55 5.92
C ALA A 125 -2.45 -10.38 7.33
N ALA A 126 -2.78 -9.16 7.75
CA ALA A 126 -3.36 -8.89 9.06
C ALA A 126 -4.68 -9.63 9.27
N PHE A 127 -5.61 -9.59 8.29
CA PHE A 127 -6.87 -10.32 8.44
C PHE A 127 -6.69 -11.84 8.34
N LEU A 128 -5.77 -12.35 7.52
CA LEU A 128 -5.46 -13.79 7.42
C LEU A 128 -4.91 -14.34 8.75
N LEU A 129 -4.17 -13.53 9.49
CA LEU A 129 -3.65 -13.87 10.81
C LEU A 129 -4.64 -13.61 11.94
N GLY A 130 -5.86 -13.15 11.63
CA GLY A 130 -6.87 -12.83 12.63
C GLY A 130 -6.51 -11.63 13.52
N ILE A 131 -5.63 -10.74 13.06
CA ILE A 131 -5.23 -9.56 13.83
C ILE A 131 -6.34 -8.52 13.73
N PRO A 132 -6.94 -8.07 14.85
CA PRO A 132 -8.04 -7.13 14.83
C PRO A 132 -7.60 -5.76 14.28
N VAL A 133 -8.50 -5.10 13.54
CA VAL A 133 -8.24 -3.84 12.82
C VAL A 133 -7.71 -2.74 13.75
N ASN A 134 -8.30 -2.59 14.93
CA ASN A 134 -7.89 -1.58 15.91
C ASN A 134 -6.44 -1.74 16.38
N LYS A 135 -5.88 -2.96 16.33
CA LYS A 135 -4.47 -3.23 16.65
C LYS A 135 -3.57 -3.13 15.42
N SER A 136 -4.01 -3.61 14.25
CA SER A 136 -3.19 -3.60 13.03
C SER A 136 -3.09 -2.22 12.38
N TRP A 137 -4.15 -1.41 12.42
CA TRP A 137 -4.23 -0.12 11.74
C TRP A 137 -3.09 0.85 12.11
N PRO A 138 -2.76 1.11 13.41
CA PRO A 138 -1.67 2.02 13.76
C PRO A 138 -0.30 1.53 13.30
N TYR A 139 -0.05 0.23 13.30
CA TYR A 139 1.21 -0.34 12.81
C TYR A 139 1.32 -0.27 11.30
N VAL A 140 0.21 -0.46 10.59
CA VAL A 140 0.14 -0.30 9.14
C VAL A 140 0.38 1.17 8.77
N LEU A 141 -0.27 2.11 9.44
CA LEU A 141 -0.05 3.55 9.22
C LEU A 141 1.42 3.93 9.49
N ALA A 142 1.98 3.51 10.61
CA ALA A 142 3.38 3.78 10.93
C ALA A 142 4.33 3.20 9.87
N GLY A 143 4.06 1.99 9.38
CA GLY A 143 4.82 1.37 8.29
C GLY A 143 4.73 2.13 6.98
N VAL A 144 3.54 2.61 6.61
CA VAL A 144 3.32 3.44 5.41
C VAL A 144 4.07 4.77 5.53
N VAL A 145 4.02 5.43 6.68
CA VAL A 145 4.75 6.68 6.93
C VAL A 145 6.26 6.45 6.88
N ALA A 146 6.77 5.40 7.52
CA ALA A 146 8.19 5.04 7.48
C ALA A 146 8.65 4.75 6.03
N SER A 147 7.87 3.97 5.28
CA SER A 147 8.13 3.71 3.86
C SER A 147 8.12 5.00 3.02
N ALA A 148 7.16 5.90 3.26
CA ALA A 148 7.09 7.20 2.60
C ALA A 148 8.34 8.05 2.87
N MET A 149 8.82 8.09 4.10
CA MET A 149 10.05 8.81 4.46
C MET A 149 11.28 8.24 3.73
N VAL A 150 11.41 6.91 3.69
CA VAL A 150 12.52 6.25 2.99
C VAL A 150 12.48 6.57 1.49
N ILE A 151 11.32 6.41 0.85
CA ILE A 151 11.17 6.67 -0.59
C ILE A 151 11.43 8.14 -0.91
N THR A 152 10.90 9.06 -0.10
CA THR A 152 11.13 10.50 -0.27
C THR A 152 12.60 10.85 -0.12
N SER A 153 13.30 10.29 0.87
CA SER A 153 14.73 10.53 1.08
C SER A 153 15.55 10.08 -0.13
N VAL A 154 15.23 8.92 -0.69
CA VAL A 154 15.88 8.42 -1.91
C VAL A 154 15.53 9.31 -3.12
N THR A 155 14.26 9.70 -3.27
CA THR A 155 13.80 10.53 -4.38
C THR A 155 14.46 11.91 -4.37
N VAL A 156 14.47 12.61 -3.23
CA VAL A 156 15.10 13.92 -3.07
C VAL A 156 16.63 13.81 -3.18
N GLY A 157 17.21 12.71 -2.71
CA GLY A 157 18.65 12.45 -2.88
C GLY A 157 19.04 12.33 -4.34
N LEU A 158 18.22 11.65 -5.16
CA LEU A 158 18.43 11.54 -6.61
C LEU A 158 18.22 12.88 -7.33
N ASP A 159 17.21 13.68 -6.93
CA ASP A 159 16.94 15.00 -7.50
C ASP A 159 18.11 16.00 -7.34
N LYS A 160 18.91 15.84 -6.30
CA LYS A 160 20.11 16.67 -6.06
C LYS A 160 21.36 16.20 -6.81
N LEU A 161 21.33 14.97 -7.36
CA LEU A 161 22.48 14.38 -8.07
C LEU A 161 22.40 14.58 -9.59
N PHE A 162 21.23 14.91 -10.12
CA PHE A 162 20.95 15.16 -11.54
C PHE A 162 20.41 16.56 -11.78
#